data_721caaabdcf020f033c8696f502b329d
#
_entry.id   721caaabdcf020f033c8696f502b329d
#
_cell.length_a   1.000
_cell.length_b   1.000
_cell.length_c   1.000
_cell.angle_alpha   90.00
_cell.angle_beta   90.00
_cell.angle_gamma   90.00
#
_symmetry.space_group_name_H-M   'P 1'
#
loop_
_entity.id
_entity.type
_entity.pdbx_description
1 polymer ?
#
loop_
_entity_poly.entity_id
_entity_poly.type
_entity_poly.pdbx_seq_one_letter_code
_entity_poly.pdbx_strand_id
1 'polypeptide(L)'
;MDFSLTDEQKALQKLARDYAEQHVRPVAAGFDREQTPEDCIPSDVVEEGAKLGFRTLALSEERGGGGADMLTLSIVGEELGAGDLGVAATFDQTWKFTPIIEHWTNEEQKERFLPSFVSDDRFHLATCMTEPDAG
;
A
#
# COMPACT_ATOMS: atom_id res chain seq x y z
N MET A 1 -14.57 10.03 -25.23
CA MET A 1 -14.07 9.32 -24.03
C MET A 1 -13.27 10.38 -23.27
N ASP A 2 -13.60 10.63 -22.03
CA ASP A 2 -12.88 11.60 -21.18
C ASP A 2 -11.89 10.82 -20.32
N PHE A 3 -10.60 11.20 -20.35
CA PHE A 3 -9.52 10.62 -19.56
C PHE A 3 -9.07 11.55 -18.43
N SER A 4 -9.85 12.60 -18.15
CA SER A 4 -9.55 13.52 -17.06
C SER A 4 -9.73 12.83 -15.72
N LEU A 5 -8.76 13.06 -14.83
CA LEU A 5 -8.87 12.60 -13.43
C LEU A 5 -9.94 13.42 -12.70
N THR A 6 -10.63 12.77 -11.78
CA THR A 6 -11.53 13.45 -10.84
C THR A 6 -10.73 14.35 -9.88
N ASP A 7 -11.39 15.26 -9.20
CA ASP A 7 -10.71 16.14 -8.24
C ASP A 7 -10.16 15.35 -7.03
N GLU A 8 -10.84 14.28 -6.64
CA GLU A 8 -10.38 13.35 -5.62
C GLU A 8 -9.12 12.61 -6.06
N GLN A 9 -9.10 12.06 -7.28
CA GLN A 9 -7.91 11.40 -7.85
C GLN A 9 -6.72 12.36 -7.94
N LYS A 10 -6.93 13.61 -8.33
CA LYS A 10 -5.89 14.64 -8.35
C LYS A 10 -5.35 14.96 -6.94
N ALA A 11 -6.25 15.01 -5.95
CA ALA A 11 -5.86 15.24 -4.56
C ALA A 11 -5.02 14.09 -4.00
N LEU A 12 -5.43 12.84 -4.25
CA LEU A 12 -4.67 11.65 -3.87
C LEU A 12 -3.33 11.57 -4.59
N GLN A 13 -3.31 11.87 -5.90
CA GLN A 13 -2.09 11.95 -6.68
C GLN A 13 -1.10 12.96 -6.07
N LYS A 14 -1.60 14.16 -5.75
CA LYS A 14 -0.78 15.20 -5.13
C LYS A 14 -0.26 14.76 -3.76
N LEU A 15 -1.10 14.18 -2.93
CA LEU A 15 -0.70 13.67 -1.61
C LEU A 15 0.40 12.61 -1.73
N ALA A 16 0.24 11.65 -2.63
CA ALA A 16 1.22 10.60 -2.87
C ALA A 16 2.55 11.16 -3.38
N ARG A 17 2.51 12.11 -4.30
CA ARG A 17 3.70 12.82 -4.83
C ARG A 17 4.42 13.59 -3.73
N ASP A 18 3.70 14.40 -2.98
CA ASP A 18 4.29 15.22 -1.90
C ASP A 18 4.96 14.30 -0.86
N TYR A 19 4.30 13.20 -0.47
CA TYR A 19 4.86 12.20 0.44
C TYR A 19 6.10 11.52 -0.17
N ALA A 20 6.03 11.09 -1.41
CA ALA A 20 7.14 10.41 -2.08
C ALA A 20 8.38 11.33 -2.17
N GLU A 21 8.20 12.61 -2.51
CA GLU A 21 9.30 13.58 -2.62
C GLU A 21 9.88 13.99 -1.27
N GLN A 22 9.05 14.14 -0.24
CA GLN A 22 9.47 14.69 1.05
C GLN A 22 9.99 13.62 2.02
N HIS A 23 9.43 12.40 1.98
CA HIS A 23 9.71 11.36 2.96
C HIS A 23 10.41 10.13 2.36
N VAL A 24 10.03 9.71 1.14
CA VAL A 24 10.56 8.48 0.52
C VAL A 24 11.88 8.72 -0.17
N ARG A 25 11.91 9.61 -1.16
CA ARG A 25 13.08 9.86 -2.01
C ARG A 25 14.36 10.24 -1.26
N PRO A 26 14.31 11.05 -0.18
CA PRO A 26 15.52 11.44 0.54
C PRO A 26 16.25 10.28 1.20
N VAL A 27 15.55 9.19 1.54
CA VAL A 27 16.09 8.04 2.28
C VAL A 27 16.33 6.80 1.40
N ALA A 28 15.66 6.69 0.25
CA ALA A 28 15.67 5.52 -0.63
C ALA A 28 17.08 4.99 -0.93
N ALA A 29 18.00 5.84 -1.35
CA ALA A 29 19.37 5.44 -1.68
C ALA A 29 20.19 4.95 -0.47
N GLY A 30 19.79 5.30 0.75
CA GLY A 30 20.37 4.78 2.00
C GLY A 30 19.97 3.33 2.21
N PHE A 31 18.67 3.06 2.17
CA PHE A 31 18.12 1.71 2.37
C PHE A 31 18.54 0.72 1.27
N ASP A 32 18.69 1.17 0.02
CA ASP A 32 19.19 0.35 -1.09
C ASP A 32 20.63 -0.17 -0.87
N ARG A 33 21.39 0.45 0.02
CA ARG A 33 22.78 0.05 0.35
C ARG A 33 22.89 -0.83 1.58
N GLU A 34 21.82 -0.99 2.32
CA GLU A 34 21.81 -1.85 3.51
C GLU A 34 21.97 -3.31 3.11
N GLN A 35 22.76 -4.04 3.88
CA GLN A 35 23.07 -5.44 3.61
C GLN A 35 22.25 -6.40 4.48
N THR A 36 21.67 -5.89 5.54
CA THR A 36 20.82 -6.64 6.47
C THR A 36 19.39 -6.57 5.97
N PRO A 37 18.75 -7.69 5.63
CA PRO A 37 17.38 -7.66 5.06
C PRO A 37 16.37 -6.91 5.92
N GLU A 38 16.51 -6.98 7.24
CA GLU A 38 15.62 -6.30 8.19
C GLU A 38 15.75 -4.77 8.12
N ASP A 39 16.89 -4.25 7.69
CA ASP A 39 17.20 -2.83 7.62
C ASP A 39 16.98 -2.24 6.21
N CYS A 40 16.69 -3.08 5.21
CA CYS A 40 16.47 -2.64 3.83
C CYS A 40 15.12 -1.93 3.61
N ILE A 41 14.20 -2.00 4.56
CA ILE A 41 12.87 -1.38 4.45
C ILE A 41 12.81 -0.18 5.39
N PRO A 42 12.48 1.04 4.88
CA PRO A 42 12.31 2.23 5.69
C PRO A 42 11.00 2.16 6.51
N SER A 43 10.97 1.33 7.54
CA SER A 43 9.77 1.02 8.31
C SER A 43 9.04 2.25 8.84
N ASP A 44 9.78 3.25 9.33
CA ASP A 44 9.20 4.50 9.83
C ASP A 44 8.51 5.30 8.71
N VAL A 45 9.13 5.32 7.52
CA VAL A 45 8.55 5.99 6.33
C VAL A 45 7.29 5.23 5.89
N VAL A 46 7.33 3.90 5.82
CA VAL A 46 6.17 3.08 5.46
C VAL A 46 5.02 3.27 6.46
N GLU A 47 5.31 3.30 7.77
CA GLU A 47 4.31 3.57 8.82
C GLU A 47 3.69 4.97 8.66
N GLU A 48 4.48 5.97 8.31
CA GLU A 48 3.97 7.33 8.04
C GLU A 48 3.03 7.35 6.83
N GLY A 49 3.37 6.68 5.74
CA GLY A 49 2.49 6.52 4.58
C GLY A 49 1.20 5.74 4.90
N ALA A 50 1.28 4.75 5.81
CA ALA A 50 0.11 4.04 6.29
C ALA A 50 -0.85 4.96 7.06
N LYS A 51 -0.33 5.86 7.90
CA LYS A 51 -1.12 6.89 8.62
C LYS A 51 -1.80 7.89 7.69
N LEU A 52 -1.23 8.12 6.50
CA LEU A 52 -1.86 8.92 5.45
C LEU A 52 -2.99 8.17 4.71
N GLY A 53 -3.22 6.90 5.03
CA GLY A 53 -4.28 6.07 4.46
C GLY A 53 -3.86 5.23 3.25
N PHE A 54 -2.61 5.32 2.79
CA PHE A 54 -2.18 4.55 1.61
C PHE A 54 -2.34 3.04 1.82
N ARG A 55 -2.08 2.52 3.01
CA ARG A 55 -2.15 1.09 3.31
C ARG A 55 -3.56 0.50 3.15
N THR A 56 -4.58 1.22 3.59
CA THR A 56 -5.98 0.78 3.56
C THR A 56 -6.75 1.28 2.34
N LEU A 57 -6.07 1.89 1.38
CA LEU A 57 -6.70 2.55 0.24
C LEU A 57 -7.58 1.62 -0.60
N ALA A 58 -7.20 0.35 -0.75
CA ALA A 58 -7.96 -0.66 -1.50
C ALA A 58 -9.08 -1.35 -0.70
N LEU A 59 -9.13 -1.16 0.63
CA LEU A 59 -10.19 -1.70 1.47
C LEU A 59 -11.47 -0.88 1.29
N SER A 60 -12.63 -1.51 1.34
CA SER A 60 -13.91 -0.80 1.23
C SER A 60 -14.10 0.23 2.36
N GLU A 61 -14.84 1.29 2.05
CA GLU A 61 -15.19 2.32 3.05
C GLU A 61 -15.97 1.75 4.22
N GLU A 62 -16.86 0.77 3.97
CA GLU A 62 -17.64 0.06 5.00
C GLU A 62 -16.75 -0.66 6.02
N ARG A 63 -15.54 -1.02 5.62
CA ARG A 63 -14.55 -1.69 6.47
C ARG A 63 -13.46 -0.76 6.99
N GLY A 64 -13.58 0.54 6.75
CA GLY A 64 -12.65 1.56 7.24
C GLY A 64 -11.48 1.85 6.29
N GLY A 65 -11.61 1.51 5.02
CA GLY A 65 -10.65 1.81 3.97
C GLY A 65 -11.03 3.00 3.09
N GLY A 66 -10.29 3.21 2.02
CA GLY A 66 -10.50 4.29 1.05
C GLY A 66 -11.42 3.94 -0.11
N GLY A 67 -11.80 2.68 -0.29
CA GLY A 67 -12.68 2.25 -1.39
C GLY A 67 -12.14 2.52 -2.79
N ALA A 68 -10.83 2.73 -2.93
CA ALA A 68 -10.23 3.17 -4.18
C ALA A 68 -10.34 2.10 -5.28
N ASP A 69 -10.71 2.55 -6.47
CA ASP A 69 -10.70 1.72 -7.66
C ASP A 69 -9.26 1.49 -8.18
N MET A 70 -9.13 0.58 -9.14
CA MET A 70 -7.84 0.20 -9.72
C MET A 70 -7.10 1.37 -10.38
N LEU A 71 -7.83 2.33 -10.98
CA LEU A 71 -7.23 3.52 -11.57
C LEU A 71 -6.62 4.42 -10.49
N THR A 72 -7.33 4.64 -9.41
CA THR A 72 -6.88 5.44 -8.27
C THR A 72 -5.65 4.79 -7.61
N LEU A 73 -5.68 3.47 -7.39
CA LEU A 73 -4.52 2.71 -6.87
C LEU A 73 -3.31 2.84 -7.79
N SER A 74 -3.51 2.78 -9.12
CA SER A 74 -2.43 2.93 -10.10
C SER A 74 -1.81 4.33 -10.07
N ILE A 75 -2.63 5.37 -9.97
CA ILE A 75 -2.17 6.77 -9.87
C ILE A 75 -1.33 6.97 -8.61
N VAL A 76 -1.80 6.48 -7.46
CA VAL A 76 -1.06 6.58 -6.20
C VAL A 76 0.23 5.75 -6.26
N GLY A 77 0.16 4.53 -6.79
CA GLY A 77 1.31 3.64 -6.94
C GLY A 77 2.40 4.20 -7.85
N GLU A 78 2.03 4.89 -8.94
CA GLU A 78 2.96 5.59 -9.83
C GLU A 78 3.75 6.69 -9.09
N GLU A 79 3.08 7.51 -8.31
CA GLU A 79 3.73 8.59 -7.55
C GLU A 79 4.64 8.05 -6.43
N LEU A 80 4.19 7.01 -5.71
CA LEU A 80 5.01 6.35 -4.69
C LEU A 80 6.24 5.68 -5.32
N GLY A 81 6.07 4.98 -6.46
CA GLY A 81 7.15 4.32 -7.19
C GLY A 81 8.17 5.30 -7.78
N ALA A 82 7.76 6.52 -8.10
CA ALA A 82 8.68 7.59 -8.47
C ALA A 82 9.58 8.03 -7.31
N GLY A 83 9.16 7.82 -6.06
CA GLY A 83 9.99 8.01 -4.88
C GLY A 83 10.94 6.84 -4.64
N ASP A 84 10.36 5.65 -4.49
CA ASP A 84 11.07 4.37 -4.33
C ASP A 84 10.14 3.20 -4.66
N LEU A 85 10.63 2.26 -5.49
CA LEU A 85 9.84 1.10 -5.92
C LEU A 85 9.57 0.12 -4.76
N GLY A 86 10.48 -0.05 -3.82
CA GLY A 86 10.32 -0.94 -2.66
C GLY A 86 9.21 -0.47 -1.74
N VAL A 87 9.16 0.84 -1.45
CA VAL A 87 8.07 1.45 -0.68
C VAL A 87 6.73 1.30 -1.41
N ALA A 88 6.68 1.60 -2.71
CA ALA A 88 5.47 1.42 -3.50
C ALA A 88 5.01 -0.04 -3.52
N ALA A 89 5.92 -1.00 -3.68
CA ALA A 89 5.63 -2.43 -3.68
C ALA A 89 5.05 -2.91 -2.34
N THR A 90 5.47 -2.33 -1.23
CA THR A 90 4.93 -2.67 0.10
C THR A 90 3.43 -2.34 0.19
N PHE A 91 3.02 -1.17 -0.31
CA PHE A 91 1.60 -0.81 -0.38
C PHE A 91 0.86 -1.60 -1.45
N ASP A 92 1.42 -1.77 -2.65
CA ASP A 92 0.83 -2.52 -3.75
C ASP A 92 0.53 -3.98 -3.37
N GLN A 93 1.43 -4.66 -2.67
CA GLN A 93 1.15 -6.01 -2.16
C GLN A 93 -0.07 -6.00 -1.23
N THR A 94 -0.16 -5.04 -0.33
CA THR A 94 -1.30 -4.89 0.57
C THR A 94 -2.59 -4.66 -0.22
N TRP A 95 -2.59 -3.79 -1.23
CA TRP A 95 -3.77 -3.53 -2.07
C TRP A 95 -4.24 -4.73 -2.86
N LYS A 96 -3.34 -5.60 -3.31
CA LYS A 96 -3.69 -6.84 -4.02
C LYS A 96 -4.44 -7.83 -3.13
N PHE A 97 -4.05 -7.95 -1.87
CA PHE A 97 -4.62 -8.95 -0.97
C PHE A 97 -5.83 -8.47 -0.18
N THR A 98 -6.00 -7.18 0.00
CA THR A 98 -7.17 -6.61 0.68
C THR A 98 -8.49 -7.05 0.01
N PRO A 99 -8.71 -6.89 -1.30
CA PRO A 99 -9.92 -7.35 -1.96
C PRO A 99 -10.09 -8.88 -1.91
N ILE A 100 -8.99 -9.65 -1.88
CA ILE A 100 -9.06 -11.11 -1.74
C ILE A 100 -9.65 -11.47 -0.37
N ILE A 101 -9.20 -10.81 0.69
CA ILE A 101 -9.77 -11.02 2.02
C ILE A 101 -11.24 -10.61 2.03
N GLU A 102 -11.60 -9.46 1.46
CA GLU A 102 -12.98 -8.98 1.47
C GLU A 102 -13.95 -9.89 0.69
N HIS A 103 -13.54 -10.41 -0.46
CA HIS A 103 -14.45 -11.11 -1.35
C HIS A 103 -14.40 -12.65 -1.24
N TRP A 104 -13.27 -13.21 -0.84
CA TRP A 104 -13.03 -14.65 -0.88
C TRP A 104 -12.90 -15.31 0.48
N THR A 105 -12.97 -14.56 1.58
CA THR A 105 -13.02 -15.12 2.94
C THR A 105 -14.43 -15.08 3.50
N ASN A 106 -14.71 -15.92 4.51
CA ASN A 106 -15.97 -15.87 5.25
C ASN A 106 -15.97 -14.76 6.30
N GLU A 107 -17.14 -14.46 6.89
CA GLU A 107 -17.27 -13.36 7.87
C GLU A 107 -16.42 -13.58 9.12
N GLU A 108 -16.31 -14.82 9.62
CA GLU A 108 -15.45 -15.13 10.78
C GLU A 108 -13.98 -14.77 10.49
N GLN A 109 -13.48 -15.07 9.30
CA GLN A 109 -12.13 -14.72 8.88
C GLN A 109 -11.96 -13.20 8.75
N LYS A 110 -12.94 -12.51 8.17
CA LYS A 110 -12.91 -11.04 8.06
C LYS A 110 -12.89 -10.38 9.44
N GLU A 111 -13.75 -10.81 10.34
CA GLU A 111 -13.81 -10.30 11.72
C GLU A 111 -12.51 -10.56 12.49
N ARG A 112 -11.81 -11.64 12.19
CA ARG A 112 -10.53 -11.97 12.80
C ARG A 112 -9.38 -11.10 12.27
N PHE A 113 -9.32 -10.81 10.97
CA PHE A 113 -8.16 -10.17 10.35
C PHE A 113 -8.31 -8.67 10.13
N LEU A 114 -9.47 -8.19 9.68
CA LEU A 114 -9.64 -6.81 9.27
C LEU A 114 -9.51 -5.79 10.42
N PRO A 115 -10.02 -6.04 11.65
CA PRO A 115 -9.85 -5.07 12.73
C PRO A 115 -8.39 -4.79 13.07
N SER A 116 -7.56 -5.83 13.16
CA SER A 116 -6.12 -5.67 13.40
C SER A 116 -5.42 -5.01 12.22
N PHE A 117 -5.80 -5.38 11.00
CA PHE A 117 -5.28 -4.75 9.78
C PHE A 117 -5.61 -3.26 9.73
N VAL A 118 -6.82 -2.84 10.06
CA VAL A 118 -7.22 -1.42 10.02
C VAL A 118 -6.54 -0.61 11.13
N SER A 119 -6.41 -1.17 12.34
CA SER A 119 -5.95 -0.44 13.52
C SER A 119 -4.43 -0.36 13.70
N ASP A 120 -3.66 -1.21 13.03
CA ASP A 120 -2.20 -1.25 13.14
C ASP A 120 -1.53 -0.82 11.84
N ASP A 121 -0.94 0.37 11.83
CA ASP A 121 -0.27 0.96 10.66
C ASP A 121 0.96 0.19 10.18
N ARG A 122 1.47 -0.75 10.98
CA ARG A 122 2.57 -1.65 10.63
C ARG A 122 2.10 -2.97 10.03
N PHE A 123 0.80 -3.23 10.03
CA PHE A 123 0.25 -4.48 9.51
C PHE A 123 0.13 -4.43 7.98
N HIS A 124 1.07 -5.05 7.28
CA HIS A 124 1.05 -5.20 5.83
C HIS A 124 0.73 -6.63 5.42
N LEU A 125 0.16 -6.78 4.23
CA LEU A 125 -0.18 -8.07 3.65
C LEU A 125 0.88 -8.48 2.63
N ALA A 126 1.25 -9.75 2.65
CA ALA A 126 2.16 -10.35 1.69
C ALA A 126 1.67 -11.76 1.32
N THR A 127 2.18 -12.29 0.23
CA THR A 127 1.89 -13.66 -0.21
C THR A 127 3.15 -14.50 -0.28
N CYS A 128 3.02 -15.75 0.12
CA CYS A 128 4.00 -16.81 -0.14
C CYS A 128 3.41 -17.71 -1.22
N MET A 129 3.67 -17.38 -2.49
CA MET A 129 3.05 -18.05 -3.63
C MET A 129 3.85 -19.24 -4.14
N THR A 130 5.17 -19.21 -4.00
CA THR A 130 6.05 -20.29 -4.45
C THR A 130 5.91 -21.51 -3.53
N GLU A 131 5.63 -22.66 -4.12
CA GLU A 131 5.49 -23.95 -3.46
C GLU A 131 6.73 -24.81 -3.74
N PRO A 132 7.06 -25.85 -2.90
CA PRO A 132 8.23 -26.70 -3.13
C PRO A 132 8.25 -27.41 -4.48
N ASP A 133 7.07 -27.80 -4.98
CA ASP A 133 6.92 -28.56 -6.23
C ASP A 133 6.25 -27.76 -7.36
N ALA A 134 5.94 -26.48 -7.13
CA ALA A 134 5.28 -25.59 -8.09
C ALA A 134 5.73 -24.14 -7.85
N GLY A 135 6.62 -23.65 -8.70
CA GLY A 135 7.13 -22.27 -8.69
C GLY A 135 6.55 -21.42 -9.80
#